data_5f856f4aceeeffdfae9dbf363707775d
#
_entry.id   5f856f4aceeeffdfae9dbf363707775d
#
_cell.length_a   1.000
_cell.length_b   1.000
_cell.length_c   1.000
_cell.angle_alpha   90.00
_cell.angle_beta   90.00
_cell.angle_gamma   90.00
#
_symmetry.space_group_name_H-M   'P 1'
#
loop_
_entity.id
_entity.type
_entity.pdbx_description
1 polymer ?
#
loop_
_entity_poly.entity_id
_entity_poly.type
_entity_poly.pdbx_seq_one_letter_code
_entity_poly.pdbx_strand_id
1 'polypeptide(L)'
;MKKYDYLIVGAGLFGAVFAHEATRRGKTCLVIDKRGHIGGNIYTEEVEGIQVHRYGAHIFHTSRKQVWDYINQFAEFNHFVNSPIAVYKDELYNLPFNMNTFHQLWGVRTPAEAKAEDTGTDRKNAHYPSEEPGGTGACTGWTGRI
;
A
#
# COMPACT_ATOMS: atom_id res chain seq x y z
N MET A 1 37.90 -14.95 -2.32
CA MET A 1 36.72 -14.30 -1.78
C MET A 1 36.13 -13.38 -2.87
N LYS A 2 34.83 -13.47 -3.11
CA LYS A 2 34.12 -12.53 -4.00
C LYS A 2 34.08 -11.15 -3.34
N LYS A 3 34.56 -10.11 -4.00
CA LYS A 3 34.50 -8.73 -3.48
C LYS A 3 33.31 -8.03 -4.10
N TYR A 4 32.61 -7.25 -3.31
CA TYR A 4 31.50 -6.41 -3.75
C TYR A 4 31.80 -4.95 -3.42
N ASP A 5 31.39 -4.01 -4.29
CA ASP A 5 31.52 -2.58 -4.06
C ASP A 5 30.47 -2.10 -3.04
N TYR A 6 29.27 -2.71 -3.07
CA TYR A 6 28.15 -2.33 -2.18
C TYR A 6 27.46 -3.53 -1.57
N LEU A 7 27.13 -3.40 -0.29
CA LEU A 7 26.17 -4.25 0.42
C LEU A 7 24.87 -3.47 0.59
N ILE A 8 23.79 -3.99 0.02
CA ILE A 8 22.46 -3.38 0.07
C ILE A 8 21.58 -4.24 0.98
N VAL A 9 21.06 -3.64 2.04
CA VAL A 9 20.17 -4.30 2.97
C VAL A 9 18.73 -3.91 2.65
N GLY A 10 17.97 -4.86 2.16
CA GLY A 10 16.60 -4.70 1.70
C GLY A 10 16.47 -4.78 0.17
N ALA A 11 15.72 -5.78 -0.30
CA ALA A 11 15.40 -6.02 -1.71
C ALA A 11 14.05 -5.38 -2.13
N GLY A 12 13.64 -4.32 -1.46
CA GLY A 12 12.50 -3.49 -1.86
C GLY A 12 12.85 -2.57 -3.03
N LEU A 13 11.91 -1.74 -3.45
CA LEU A 13 12.06 -0.89 -4.64
C LEU A 13 13.29 0.02 -4.56
N PHE A 14 13.55 0.62 -3.40
CA PHE A 14 14.73 1.48 -3.22
C PHE A 14 16.05 0.71 -3.44
N GLY A 15 16.21 -0.45 -2.79
CA GLY A 15 17.40 -1.28 -2.94
C GLY A 15 17.59 -1.80 -4.36
N ALA A 16 16.50 -2.17 -5.02
CA ALA A 16 16.51 -2.62 -6.40
C ALA A 16 16.96 -1.52 -7.37
N VAL A 17 16.41 -0.32 -7.24
CA VAL A 17 16.82 0.84 -8.07
C VAL A 17 18.28 1.21 -7.83
N PHE A 18 18.72 1.24 -6.57
CA PHE A 18 20.12 1.52 -6.26
C PHE A 18 21.05 0.46 -6.87
N ALA A 19 20.72 -0.83 -6.70
CA ALA A 19 21.52 -1.93 -7.27
C ALA A 19 21.60 -1.84 -8.81
N HIS A 20 20.47 -1.55 -9.46
CA HIS A 20 20.40 -1.37 -10.91
C HIS A 20 21.30 -0.24 -11.38
N GLU A 21 21.19 0.94 -10.77
CA GLU A 21 21.98 2.12 -11.16
C GLU A 21 23.46 1.95 -10.85
N ALA A 22 23.82 1.29 -9.76
CA ALA A 22 25.22 0.98 -9.44
C ALA A 22 25.80 -0.01 -10.45
N THR A 23 25.05 -1.06 -10.80
CA THR A 23 25.49 -2.06 -11.78
C THR A 23 25.68 -1.46 -13.17
N ARG A 24 24.80 -0.55 -13.59
CA ARG A 24 24.97 0.19 -14.86
C ARG A 24 26.26 1.03 -14.90
N ARG A 25 26.80 1.37 -13.74
CA ARG A 25 28.08 2.09 -13.59
C ARG A 25 29.26 1.15 -13.33
N GLY A 26 29.11 -0.14 -13.62
CA GLY A 26 30.17 -1.15 -13.49
C GLY A 26 30.48 -1.55 -12.04
N LYS A 27 29.59 -1.24 -11.08
CA LYS A 27 29.75 -1.64 -9.68
C LYS A 27 29.14 -3.00 -9.41
N THR A 28 29.70 -3.71 -8.45
CA THR A 28 29.20 -4.99 -7.98
C THR A 28 28.43 -4.83 -6.69
N CYS A 29 27.22 -5.39 -6.63
CA CYS A 29 26.34 -5.28 -5.46
C CYS A 29 26.02 -6.66 -4.88
N LEU A 30 25.97 -6.74 -3.55
CA LEU A 30 25.37 -7.82 -2.81
C LEU A 30 24.09 -7.29 -2.16
N VAL A 31 22.95 -7.85 -2.54
CA VAL A 31 21.65 -7.48 -1.94
C VAL A 31 21.24 -8.59 -0.99
N ILE A 32 20.87 -8.22 0.24
CA ILE A 32 20.35 -9.14 1.24
C ILE A 32 18.99 -8.63 1.74
N ASP A 33 18.07 -9.55 2.01
CA ASP A 33 16.77 -9.23 2.58
C ASP A 33 16.41 -10.27 3.65
N LYS A 34 15.60 -9.86 4.62
CA LYS A 34 15.07 -10.76 5.65
C LYS A 34 13.92 -11.63 5.15
N ARG A 35 13.25 -11.22 4.08
CA ARG A 35 12.11 -11.92 3.46
C ARG A 35 12.62 -12.94 2.44
N GLY A 36 11.86 -14.01 2.24
CA GLY A 36 12.15 -15.03 1.24
C GLY A 36 11.80 -14.61 -0.21
N HIS A 37 11.45 -13.35 -0.43
CA HIS A 37 11.08 -12.80 -1.74
C HIS A 37 11.67 -11.39 -1.91
N ILE A 38 11.82 -10.96 -3.15
CA ILE A 38 12.16 -9.60 -3.53
C ILE A 38 10.91 -8.72 -3.64
N GLY A 39 11.08 -7.41 -3.85
CA GLY A 39 9.98 -6.44 -4.03
C GLY A 39 9.57 -5.71 -2.75
N GLY A 40 9.96 -6.21 -1.58
CA GLY A 40 9.63 -5.54 -0.31
C GLY A 40 8.10 -5.41 -0.13
N ASN A 41 7.63 -4.21 0.17
CA ASN A 41 6.20 -3.99 0.40
C ASN A 41 5.34 -3.96 -0.88
N ILE A 42 5.96 -3.82 -2.05
CA ILE A 42 5.22 -3.90 -3.34
C ILE A 42 5.07 -5.34 -3.84
N TYR A 43 5.52 -6.32 -3.06
CA TYR A 43 5.42 -7.71 -3.46
C TYR A 43 3.97 -8.13 -3.63
N THR A 44 3.70 -8.67 -4.81
CA THR A 44 2.40 -9.19 -5.21
C THR A 44 2.59 -10.64 -5.66
N GLU A 45 1.68 -11.50 -5.31
CA GLU A 45 1.65 -12.89 -5.76
C GLU A 45 0.30 -13.21 -6.39
N GLU A 46 0.30 -14.15 -7.31
CA GLU A 46 -0.93 -14.66 -7.88
C GLU A 46 -1.44 -15.84 -7.06
N VAL A 47 -2.67 -15.73 -6.59
CA VAL A 47 -3.38 -16.79 -5.88
C VAL A 47 -4.72 -17.01 -6.57
N GLU A 48 -4.94 -18.19 -7.10
CA GLU A 48 -6.18 -18.57 -7.82
C GLU A 48 -6.56 -17.58 -8.94
N GLY A 49 -5.57 -17.07 -9.68
CA GLY A 49 -5.75 -16.08 -10.75
C GLY A 49 -5.98 -14.65 -10.27
N ILE A 50 -5.86 -14.39 -8.99
CA ILE A 50 -6.02 -13.06 -8.39
C ILE A 50 -4.65 -12.52 -7.96
N GLN A 51 -4.37 -11.26 -8.31
CA GLN A 51 -3.16 -10.56 -7.88
C GLN A 51 -3.30 -10.05 -6.44
N VAL A 52 -2.63 -10.71 -5.52
CA VAL A 52 -2.72 -10.42 -4.08
C VAL A 52 -1.54 -9.57 -3.63
N HIS A 53 -1.81 -8.34 -3.20
CA HIS A 53 -0.82 -7.45 -2.59
C HIS A 53 -0.62 -7.86 -1.12
N ARG A 54 0.48 -8.54 -0.82
CA ARG A 54 0.73 -9.15 0.51
C ARG A 54 0.86 -8.15 1.65
N TYR A 55 1.24 -6.92 1.34
CA TYR A 55 1.55 -5.87 2.35
C TYR A 55 0.68 -4.62 2.18
N GLY A 56 -0.53 -4.80 1.65
CA GLY A 56 -1.44 -3.72 1.33
C GLY A 56 -1.31 -3.24 -0.12
N ALA A 57 -2.30 -2.49 -0.56
CA ALA A 57 -2.35 -2.00 -1.93
C ALA A 57 -1.25 -0.95 -2.18
N HIS A 58 -0.35 -1.26 -3.09
CA HIS A 58 0.70 -0.36 -3.57
C HIS A 58 0.53 -0.15 -5.06
N ILE A 59 -0.25 0.86 -5.42
CA ILE A 59 -0.39 1.30 -6.81
C ILE A 59 0.67 2.35 -7.13
N PHE A 60 1.25 2.27 -8.32
CA PHE A 60 2.20 3.28 -8.77
C PHE A 60 1.46 4.48 -9.38
N HIS A 61 1.82 5.67 -8.92
CA HIS A 61 1.39 6.93 -9.54
C HIS A 61 2.50 7.98 -9.42
N THR A 62 2.62 8.85 -10.39
CA THR A 62 3.57 9.96 -10.36
C THR A 62 3.13 11.08 -11.29
N SER A 63 3.39 12.32 -10.91
CA SER A 63 3.30 13.50 -11.78
C SER A 63 4.63 13.85 -12.45
N ARG A 64 5.71 13.16 -12.10
CA ARG A 64 7.05 13.42 -12.64
C ARG A 64 7.32 12.57 -13.86
N LYS A 65 7.38 13.20 -15.03
CA LYS A 65 7.65 12.50 -16.29
C LYS A 65 8.95 11.67 -16.26
N GLN A 66 10.01 12.18 -15.66
CA GLN A 66 11.28 11.46 -15.56
C GLN A 66 11.14 10.13 -14.80
N VAL A 67 10.35 10.11 -13.71
CA VAL A 67 10.08 8.89 -12.94
C VAL A 67 9.22 7.93 -13.76
N TRP A 68 8.21 8.44 -14.46
CA TRP A 68 7.38 7.66 -15.35
C TRP A 68 8.20 7.00 -16.46
N ASP A 69 9.02 7.77 -17.16
CA ASP A 69 9.88 7.26 -18.23
C ASP A 69 10.90 6.22 -17.71
N TYR A 70 11.39 6.41 -16.50
CA TYR A 70 12.31 5.46 -15.87
C TYR A 70 11.65 4.13 -15.57
N ILE A 71 10.49 4.14 -14.91
CA ILE A 71 9.83 2.90 -14.49
C ILE A 71 9.27 2.08 -15.66
N ASN A 72 8.85 2.74 -16.73
CA ASN A 72 8.37 2.08 -17.96
C ASN A 72 9.49 1.31 -18.72
N GLN A 73 10.75 1.46 -18.33
CA GLN A 73 11.81 0.61 -18.84
C GLN A 73 11.77 -0.82 -18.27
N PHE A 74 11.05 -1.03 -17.17
CA PHE A 74 11.03 -2.31 -16.45
C PHE A 74 9.67 -3.00 -16.48
N ALA A 75 8.58 -2.25 -16.63
CA ALA A 75 7.24 -2.80 -16.60
C ALA A 75 6.30 -1.97 -17.46
N GLU A 76 5.30 -2.63 -18.03
CA GLU A 76 4.16 -1.98 -18.65
C GLU A 76 3.09 -1.73 -17.59
N PHE A 77 2.52 -0.51 -17.58
CA PHE A 77 1.48 -0.11 -16.65
C PHE A 77 0.14 0.00 -17.36
N ASN A 78 -0.87 -0.63 -16.78
CA ASN A 78 -2.26 -0.46 -17.21
C ASN A 78 -2.89 0.79 -16.57
N HIS A 79 -4.05 1.20 -17.05
CA HIS A 79 -4.81 2.32 -16.50
C HIS A 79 -5.75 1.83 -15.38
N PHE A 80 -5.18 1.14 -14.39
CA PHE A 80 -5.96 0.60 -13.28
C PHE A 80 -6.61 1.72 -12.47
N VAL A 81 -7.92 1.67 -12.33
CA VAL A 81 -8.68 2.58 -11.47
C VAL A 81 -8.80 1.95 -10.09
N ASN A 82 -8.07 2.53 -9.14
CA ASN A 82 -8.10 2.06 -7.76
C ASN A 82 -9.36 2.54 -7.04
N SER A 83 -10.27 1.62 -6.74
CA SER A 83 -11.50 1.88 -6.00
C SER A 83 -11.60 0.91 -4.82
N PRO A 84 -10.80 1.13 -3.77
CA PRO A 84 -10.77 0.23 -2.62
C PRO A 84 -12.07 0.29 -1.84
N ILE A 85 -12.45 -0.87 -1.30
CA ILE A 85 -13.62 -1.03 -0.43
C ILE A 85 -13.12 -1.61 0.89
N ALA A 86 -13.53 -1.01 2.00
CA ALA A 86 -13.32 -1.56 3.33
C ALA A 86 -14.52 -2.39 3.76
N VAL A 87 -14.27 -3.50 4.45
CA VAL A 87 -15.28 -4.31 5.10
C VAL A 87 -15.17 -4.08 6.61
N TYR A 88 -16.24 -3.65 7.24
CA TYR A 88 -16.31 -3.49 8.68
C TYR A 88 -17.68 -3.93 9.19
N LYS A 89 -17.72 -4.89 10.13
CA LYS A 89 -18.96 -5.47 10.69
C LYS A 89 -19.96 -5.93 9.61
N ASP A 90 -19.44 -6.65 8.60
CA ASP A 90 -20.20 -7.16 7.45
C ASP A 90 -20.79 -6.09 6.52
N GLU A 91 -20.44 -4.82 6.71
CA GLU A 91 -20.81 -3.72 5.84
C GLU A 91 -19.62 -3.29 4.95
N LEU A 92 -19.94 -2.77 3.75
CA LEU A 92 -18.97 -2.33 2.75
C LEU A 92 -18.92 -0.82 2.72
N TYR A 93 -17.71 -0.25 2.83
CA TYR A 93 -17.46 1.19 2.81
C TYR A 93 -16.53 1.59 1.68
N ASN A 94 -16.84 2.67 0.99
CA ASN A 94 -15.96 3.23 -0.03
C ASN A 94 -14.71 3.87 0.60
N LEU A 95 -13.55 3.65 -0.04
CA LEU A 95 -12.30 4.32 0.31
C LEU A 95 -11.72 5.04 -0.93
N PRO A 96 -11.03 6.20 -0.74
CA PRO A 96 -10.97 6.97 0.50
C PRO A 96 -12.36 7.41 0.95
N PHE A 97 -12.50 7.79 2.22
CA PHE A 97 -13.77 8.27 2.77
C PHE A 97 -14.35 9.39 1.93
N ASN A 98 -15.62 9.26 1.62
CA ASN A 98 -16.38 10.21 0.81
C ASN A 98 -17.81 10.34 1.35
N MET A 99 -18.65 11.14 0.70
CA MET A 99 -20.01 11.38 1.18
C MET A 99 -20.86 10.10 1.27
N ASN A 100 -20.62 9.08 0.42
CA ASN A 100 -21.33 7.79 0.56
C ASN A 100 -20.92 7.10 1.86
N THR A 101 -19.64 7.10 2.18
CA THR A 101 -19.12 6.56 3.45
C THR A 101 -19.73 7.27 4.65
N PHE A 102 -19.74 8.60 4.64
CA PHE A 102 -20.32 9.41 5.73
C PHE A 102 -21.84 9.25 5.83
N HIS A 103 -22.54 9.16 4.69
CA HIS A 103 -23.97 8.86 4.69
C HIS A 103 -24.26 7.51 5.32
N GLN A 104 -23.50 6.49 4.97
CA GLN A 104 -23.68 5.13 5.49
C GLN A 104 -23.35 5.04 6.98
N LEU A 105 -22.29 5.72 7.44
CA LEU A 105 -21.88 5.72 8.85
C LEU A 105 -22.81 6.56 9.76
N TRP A 106 -23.22 7.72 9.28
CA TRP A 106 -23.86 8.77 10.11
C TRP A 106 -25.21 9.26 9.58
N GLY A 107 -25.66 8.79 8.41
CA GLY A 107 -26.92 9.22 7.81
C GLY A 107 -26.92 10.63 7.23
N VAL A 108 -25.77 11.31 7.23
CA VAL A 108 -25.61 12.70 6.76
C VAL A 108 -25.73 12.79 5.23
N ARG A 109 -26.25 13.92 4.74
CA ARG A 109 -26.48 14.13 3.30
C ARG A 109 -25.65 15.26 2.70
N THR A 110 -25.09 16.10 3.53
CA THR A 110 -24.31 17.27 3.08
C THR A 110 -22.91 17.28 3.70
N PRO A 111 -21.92 17.89 3.03
CA PRO A 111 -20.59 18.08 3.60
C PRO A 111 -20.60 18.88 4.91
N ALA A 112 -21.55 19.80 5.09
CA ALA A 112 -21.69 20.58 6.32
C ALA A 112 -22.10 19.72 7.50
N GLU A 113 -23.09 18.83 7.30
CA GLU A 113 -23.50 17.83 8.29
C GLU A 113 -22.37 16.88 8.64
N ALA A 114 -21.65 16.34 7.60
CA ALA A 114 -20.52 15.46 7.83
C ALA A 114 -19.39 16.13 8.64
N LYS A 115 -19.12 17.41 8.39
CA LYS A 115 -18.17 18.19 9.18
C LYS A 115 -18.62 18.37 10.62
N ALA A 116 -19.90 18.60 10.85
CA ALA A 116 -20.44 18.74 12.19
C ALA A 116 -20.29 17.44 13.00
N GLU A 117 -20.55 16.30 12.37
CA GLU A 117 -20.32 14.99 12.99
C GLU A 117 -18.85 14.70 13.27
N ASP A 118 -17.95 15.01 12.33
CA ASP A 118 -16.50 14.79 12.49
C ASP A 118 -15.88 15.71 13.58
N THR A 119 -16.34 16.94 13.68
CA THR A 119 -15.90 17.88 14.72
C THR A 119 -16.66 17.74 16.03
N GLY A 120 -17.82 17.06 15.96
CA GLY A 120 -18.76 16.92 17.06
C GLY A 120 -18.30 15.97 18.13
N THR A 121 -18.20 16.41 19.20
CA THR A 121 -18.71 16.14 20.55
C THR A 121 -18.85 14.66 20.95
N ASP A 122 -18.95 13.69 20.06
CA ASP A 122 -19.15 12.27 20.38
C ASP A 122 -17.94 11.36 20.17
N ARG A 123 -16.72 11.89 20.22
CA ARG A 123 -15.52 11.08 20.48
C ARG A 123 -15.63 10.24 21.77
N LYS A 124 -16.61 10.50 22.58
CA LYS A 124 -16.87 9.73 23.81
C LYS A 124 -17.60 8.40 23.58
N ASN A 125 -18.22 8.19 22.43
CA ASN A 125 -18.96 6.97 22.11
C ASN A 125 -18.38 6.18 20.92
N ALA A 126 -17.40 6.71 20.21
CA ALA A 126 -16.62 5.93 19.28
C ALA A 126 -15.72 5.00 20.10
N HIS A 127 -16.20 3.81 20.38
CA HIS A 127 -15.39 2.73 20.96
C HIS A 127 -14.42 2.24 19.88
N TYR A 128 -13.36 3.03 19.64
CA TYR A 128 -12.15 2.48 19.05
C TYR A 128 -11.54 1.57 20.10
N PRO A 129 -11.36 0.28 19.84
CA PRO A 129 -10.55 -0.53 20.74
C PRO A 129 -9.18 0.19 20.80
N SER A 130 -8.81 0.62 21.99
CA SER A 130 -7.49 1.15 22.25
C SER A 130 -6.48 0.08 21.84
N GLU A 131 -5.76 0.30 20.73
CA GLU A 131 -4.60 -0.51 20.43
C GLU A 131 -3.59 -0.28 21.56
N GLU A 132 -3.32 -1.32 22.31
CA GLU A 132 -2.20 -1.31 23.22
C GLU A 132 -0.90 -1.06 22.43
N PRO A 133 0.00 -0.20 22.89
CA PRO A 133 1.27 0.04 22.22
C PRO A 133 2.16 -1.21 22.38
N GLY A 134 2.15 -2.08 21.38
CA GLY A 134 3.02 -3.28 21.38
C GLY A 134 2.62 -4.40 20.44
N GLY A 135 1.48 -4.33 19.77
CA GLY A 135 1.08 -5.34 18.81
C GLY A 135 1.63 -5.06 17.42
N THR A 136 2.54 -5.88 16.93
CA THR A 136 2.82 -6.01 15.50
C THR A 136 1.56 -6.58 14.84
N GLY A 137 0.61 -5.69 14.54
CA GLY A 137 -0.62 -6.05 13.86
C GLY A 137 -0.32 -6.51 12.45
N ALA A 138 -0.22 -7.82 12.27
CA ALA A 138 -0.38 -8.41 10.96
C ALA A 138 -1.80 -8.05 10.48
N CYS A 139 -1.90 -7.29 9.41
CA CYS A 139 -3.15 -7.15 8.66
C CYS A 139 -3.51 -8.53 8.11
N THR A 140 -4.22 -9.32 8.90
CA THR A 140 -4.78 -10.58 8.45
C THR A 140 -6.14 -10.29 7.81
N GLY A 141 -6.22 -10.62 6.53
CA GLY A 141 -7.49 -10.92 5.89
C GLY A 141 -8.08 -9.83 5.02
N TRP A 142 -7.48 -9.61 3.86
CA TRP A 142 -8.23 -9.14 2.71
C TRP A 142 -8.70 -10.37 1.92
N THR A 143 -9.90 -10.87 2.22
CA THR A 143 -10.56 -11.86 1.37
C THR A 143 -11.51 -11.11 0.42
N GLY A 144 -10.99 -10.61 -0.68
CA GLY A 144 -11.79 -10.14 -1.79
C GLY A 144 -12.44 -11.34 -2.48
N ARG A 145 -13.76 -11.50 -2.37
CA ARG A 145 -14.54 -12.23 -3.38
C ARG A 145 -15.22 -11.18 -4.25
N ILE A 146 -14.92 -11.23 -5.53
CA ILE A 146 -15.74 -10.63 -6.59
C ILE A 146 -16.78 -11.66 -7.01
#